data_a9274d003b8ee04311b47fc3f936c014
#
_entry.id   a9274d003b8ee04311b47fc3f936c014
#
_cell.length_a   1.000
_cell.length_b   1.000
_cell.length_c   1.000
_cell.angle_alpha   90.00
_cell.angle_beta   90.00
_cell.angle_gamma   90.00
#
_symmetry.space_group_name_H-M   'P 1'
#
loop_
_entity.id
_entity.type
_entity.pdbx_description
1 polymer ?
#
loop_
_entity_poly.entity_id
_entity_poly.type
_entity_poly.pdbx_seq_one_letter_code
_entity_poly.pdbx_strand_id
1 'polypeptide(L)'
;MFKKVYFLLSVPLLSFSLEFGTMGNVSASMGGAGVALKSPFALYYNPALLASDSKMRIGYSIGVGLSQSNLDKLTNLNFVKMVDSLTSLGSQMGGGSIPIKRNRANTRNASNLTGAITEALQNSGAQGNDLESLWKDYQNKHPGSDHSQLAGAIQGAVNNSSQLTQEQKDMFNDFAGSVDWSDFDVNGGKITSLTIKSGSNGALDAAMKDLDTLFEVLKNNNMNVISQSGIVFQLSNKTLQESFGSLAIGIFNTTQAGVSLVGDKNRMKLIFGDVSGGFYELTVNKSGYTIKQTTQDEYNKYSILESVNSGNAHKVVTSAFNLTEIPLGYAYKIDLGDSEFSLGVAGKYMLGTSVYNEQFLSPNLQFSTNFANNAQFASSFSVDLGTYYGYNLSDSGQLGVGFVAKNINTPTFRFDTAPTISIKPQYRAGIAYNGKRFSLAFDADVLPNEVLTYSQYGLYSQMIGGGFKLDYRFVDVRGGIAYDLRRDTGAILTAGVNILGLIDIAAEVGTTWVDYFGTTAPKYANVRVGGSFSW
;
A
#
# COMPACT_ATOMS: atom_id res chain seq x y z
N MET A 1 -0.24 52.65 -3.80
CA MET A 1 -1.03 51.78 -2.89
C MET A 1 -1.02 50.39 -3.49
N PHE A 2 0.05 49.58 -3.22
CA PHE A 2 0.25 48.23 -3.76
C PHE A 2 -0.29 47.21 -2.77
N LYS A 3 -1.38 46.52 -3.11
CA LYS A 3 -1.86 45.35 -2.38
C LYS A 3 -0.94 44.15 -2.72
N LYS A 4 -0.13 43.72 -1.77
CA LYS A 4 0.59 42.45 -1.84
C LYS A 4 -0.42 41.32 -1.62
N VAL A 5 -0.72 40.58 -2.68
CA VAL A 5 -1.46 39.34 -2.62
C VAL A 5 -0.46 38.26 -2.21
N TYR A 6 -0.53 37.77 -0.97
CA TYR A 6 0.18 36.57 -0.54
C TYR A 6 -0.54 35.37 -1.13
N PHE A 7 0.06 34.78 -2.16
CA PHE A 7 -0.28 33.44 -2.62
C PHE A 7 0.29 32.46 -1.58
N LEU A 8 -0.54 32.02 -0.64
CA LEU A 8 -0.22 30.87 0.21
C LEU A 8 -0.20 29.63 -0.71
N LEU A 9 0.99 29.25 -1.13
CA LEU A 9 1.24 27.92 -1.65
C LEU A 9 0.96 26.94 -0.50
N SER A 10 -0.22 26.35 -0.49
CA SER A 10 -0.51 25.15 0.29
C SER A 10 0.28 24.00 -0.31
N VAL A 11 1.52 23.86 0.09
CA VAL A 11 2.24 22.59 -0.01
C VAL A 11 1.39 21.60 0.78
N PRO A 12 0.90 20.49 0.21
CA PRO A 12 0.25 19.47 1.00
C PRO A 12 1.28 19.01 2.02
N LEU A 13 1.05 19.32 3.29
CA LEU A 13 1.79 18.75 4.41
C LEU A 13 1.48 17.26 4.37
N LEU A 14 2.39 16.49 3.80
CA LEU A 14 2.40 15.04 3.95
C LEU A 14 2.61 14.80 5.45
N SER A 15 1.55 14.58 6.19
CA SER A 15 1.61 14.18 7.58
C SER A 15 1.74 12.67 7.61
N PHE A 16 2.87 12.18 8.08
CA PHE A 16 3.13 10.75 8.28
C PHE A 16 2.88 10.43 9.75
N SER A 17 2.27 9.29 10.03
CA SER A 17 2.07 8.77 11.36
C SER A 17 2.73 7.42 11.52
N LEU A 18 2.92 6.97 12.74
CA LEU A 18 3.37 5.62 13.07
C LEU A 18 2.16 4.79 13.46
N GLU A 19 2.09 3.56 13.02
CA GLU A 19 1.09 2.60 13.52
C GLU A 19 1.26 2.37 15.02
N PHE A 20 0.20 1.92 15.70
CA PHE A 20 0.27 1.56 17.10
C PHE A 20 1.15 0.31 17.25
N GLY A 21 2.44 0.54 17.51
CA GLY A 21 3.45 -0.51 17.54
C GLY A 21 3.24 -1.52 18.66
N THR A 22 3.85 -2.69 18.51
CA THR A 22 3.86 -3.74 19.53
C THR A 22 5.15 -3.63 20.35
N MET A 23 5.06 -3.37 21.65
CA MET A 23 6.20 -3.25 22.56
C MET A 23 6.14 -4.32 23.64
N GLY A 24 7.27 -4.99 23.87
CA GLY A 24 7.33 -6.08 24.84
C GLY A 24 6.80 -7.41 24.29
N ASN A 25 7.33 -8.47 24.82
CA ASN A 25 7.11 -9.82 24.28
C ASN A 25 5.74 -10.40 24.64
N VAL A 26 5.16 -10.00 25.78
CA VAL A 26 3.84 -10.49 26.21
C VAL A 26 2.77 -10.08 25.21
N SER A 27 2.69 -8.80 24.88
CA SER A 27 1.69 -8.32 23.92
C SER A 27 1.96 -8.82 22.49
N ALA A 28 3.23 -8.86 22.06
CA ALA A 28 3.62 -9.41 20.76
C ALA A 28 3.14 -10.86 20.58
N SER A 29 3.29 -11.68 21.60
CA SER A 29 2.87 -13.09 21.55
C SER A 29 1.37 -13.31 21.80
N MET A 30 0.62 -12.26 22.11
CA MET A 30 -0.83 -12.30 22.37
C MET A 30 -1.62 -11.44 21.36
N GLY A 31 -1.21 -11.45 20.08
CA GLY A 31 -1.90 -10.73 19.02
C GLY A 31 -1.82 -9.21 19.14
N GLY A 32 -0.82 -8.67 19.81
CA GLY A 32 -0.66 -7.23 20.03
C GLY A 32 -1.50 -6.65 21.18
N ALA A 33 -2.26 -7.47 21.91
CA ALA A 33 -3.12 -7.02 23.01
C ALA A 33 -2.30 -6.55 24.22
N GLY A 34 -2.63 -5.37 24.77
CA GLY A 34 -1.91 -4.77 25.88
C GLY A 34 -2.68 -3.68 26.64
N VAL A 35 -3.80 -3.17 26.09
CA VAL A 35 -4.50 -2.00 26.64
C VAL A 35 -5.26 -2.29 27.94
N ALA A 36 -5.71 -3.54 28.13
CA ALA A 36 -6.33 -4.00 29.38
C ALA A 36 -5.52 -5.13 30.05
N LEU A 37 -4.41 -5.57 29.46
CA LEU A 37 -3.58 -6.65 29.94
C LEU A 37 -2.49 -6.14 30.88
N LYS A 38 -2.47 -6.64 32.12
CA LYS A 38 -1.42 -6.30 33.11
C LYS A 38 -0.09 -6.90 32.67
N SER A 39 0.83 -6.07 32.20
CA SER A 39 2.13 -6.48 31.65
C SER A 39 3.25 -5.51 32.08
N PRO A 40 4.53 -5.90 31.98
CA PRO A 40 5.64 -4.99 32.29
C PRO A 40 5.65 -3.72 31.46
N PHE A 41 5.11 -3.75 30.22
CA PHE A 41 5.06 -2.62 29.30
C PHE A 41 3.73 -1.83 29.39
N ALA A 42 3.04 -1.87 30.53
CA ALA A 42 1.80 -1.13 30.77
C ALA A 42 1.93 0.37 30.39
N LEU A 43 3.04 1.03 30.73
CA LEU A 43 3.30 2.43 30.38
C LEU A 43 3.21 2.69 28.88
N TYR A 44 3.62 1.76 28.06
CA TYR A 44 3.56 1.89 26.59
C TYR A 44 2.13 1.73 26.06
N TYR A 45 1.36 0.78 26.60
CA TYR A 45 0.03 0.46 26.09
C TYR A 45 -1.08 1.32 26.65
N ASN A 46 -1.10 1.49 27.98
CA ASN A 46 -2.13 2.24 28.69
C ASN A 46 -1.59 2.68 30.06
N PRO A 47 -1.26 3.95 30.25
CA PRO A 47 -0.70 4.42 31.51
C PRO A 47 -1.61 4.17 32.73
N ALA A 48 -2.93 4.01 32.56
CA ALA A 48 -3.84 3.70 33.67
C ALA A 48 -3.56 2.34 34.31
N LEU A 49 -2.99 1.39 33.56
CA LEU A 49 -2.60 0.06 34.08
C LEU A 49 -1.48 0.11 35.11
N LEU A 50 -0.71 1.18 35.21
CA LEU A 50 0.32 1.36 36.22
C LEU A 50 -0.27 1.29 37.65
N ALA A 51 -1.49 1.77 37.84
CA ALA A 51 -2.17 1.74 39.13
C ALA A 51 -2.97 0.46 39.41
N SER A 52 -3.13 -0.40 38.39
CA SER A 52 -3.88 -1.65 38.55
C SER A 52 -3.04 -2.80 39.13
N ASP A 53 -1.73 -2.61 39.30
CA ASP A 53 -0.82 -3.61 39.84
C ASP A 53 0.20 -2.95 40.80
N SER A 54 0.28 -3.49 42.01
CA SER A 54 1.12 -2.96 43.09
C SER A 54 2.53 -3.53 43.13
N LYS A 55 3.06 -3.99 41.97
CA LYS A 55 4.42 -4.54 41.87
C LYS A 55 5.39 -3.54 41.26
N MET A 56 6.59 -3.49 41.81
CA MET A 56 7.71 -2.88 41.11
C MET A 56 8.12 -3.79 39.97
N ARG A 57 8.46 -3.18 38.82
CA ARG A 57 8.80 -3.94 37.61
C ARG A 57 9.89 -3.28 36.80
N ILE A 58 10.74 -4.13 36.22
CA ILE A 58 11.63 -3.77 35.12
C ILE A 58 11.30 -4.69 33.97
N GLY A 59 11.13 -4.13 32.78
CA GLY A 59 10.99 -4.88 31.55
C GLY A 59 11.93 -4.37 30.47
N TYR A 60 12.45 -5.27 29.65
CA TYR A 60 13.24 -4.93 28.46
C TYR A 60 12.81 -5.82 27.29
N SER A 61 12.87 -5.27 26.09
CA SER A 61 12.51 -5.98 24.84
C SER A 61 13.24 -5.38 23.68
N ILE A 62 13.70 -6.23 22.76
CA ILE A 62 14.27 -5.85 21.47
C ILE A 62 13.60 -6.72 20.42
N GLY A 63 13.09 -6.12 19.38
CA GLY A 63 12.44 -6.81 18.27
C GLY A 63 12.86 -6.26 16.92
N VAL A 64 12.82 -7.13 15.92
CA VAL A 64 13.02 -6.77 14.53
C VAL A 64 11.98 -7.49 13.68
N GLY A 65 11.42 -6.77 12.73
CA GLY A 65 10.40 -7.29 11.84
C GLY A 65 10.51 -6.73 10.43
N LEU A 66 9.78 -7.37 9.54
CA LEU A 66 9.59 -6.96 8.15
C LEU A 66 8.09 -6.77 7.92
N SER A 67 7.75 -5.71 7.23
CA SER A 67 6.38 -5.47 6.75
C SER A 67 6.43 -4.94 5.33
N GLN A 68 5.61 -5.50 4.44
CA GLN A 68 5.48 -4.99 3.09
C GLN A 68 4.03 -4.91 2.63
N SER A 69 3.75 -4.00 1.69
CA SER A 69 2.47 -3.82 1.03
C SER A 69 2.69 -3.50 -0.45
N ASN A 70 2.06 -4.28 -1.33
CA ASN A 70 1.99 -4.12 -2.78
C ASN A 70 3.30 -4.16 -3.58
N LEU A 71 4.51 -4.04 -2.99
CA LEU A 71 5.76 -4.14 -3.75
C LEU A 71 6.02 -5.55 -4.32
N ASP A 72 5.48 -6.58 -3.70
CA ASP A 72 5.49 -7.96 -4.20
C ASP A 72 4.86 -8.08 -5.60
N LYS A 73 3.89 -7.24 -5.91
CA LYS A 73 3.20 -7.24 -7.20
C LYS A 73 4.13 -6.89 -8.36
N LEU A 74 5.21 -6.14 -8.10
CA LEU A 74 6.21 -5.80 -9.13
C LEU A 74 7.00 -7.02 -9.63
N THR A 75 7.16 -8.06 -8.82
CA THR A 75 7.91 -9.26 -9.21
C THR A 75 7.26 -10.02 -10.35
N ASN A 76 5.93 -9.89 -10.49
CA ASN A 76 5.14 -10.54 -11.51
C ASN A 76 4.84 -9.62 -12.71
N LEU A 77 5.30 -8.37 -12.67
CA LEU A 77 5.01 -7.37 -13.70
C LEU A 77 6.02 -7.49 -14.85
N ASN A 78 5.53 -7.75 -16.04
CA ASN A 78 6.36 -7.79 -17.25
C ASN A 78 6.23 -6.49 -18.03
N PHE A 79 6.91 -5.45 -17.56
CA PHE A 79 6.86 -4.12 -18.16
C PHE A 79 7.29 -4.11 -19.64
N VAL A 80 8.33 -4.87 -20.00
CA VAL A 80 8.80 -4.96 -21.38
C VAL A 80 7.72 -5.55 -22.27
N LYS A 81 7.14 -6.68 -21.89
CA LYS A 81 6.07 -7.32 -22.66
C LYS A 81 4.82 -6.45 -22.77
N MET A 82 4.49 -5.72 -21.72
CA MET A 82 3.38 -4.75 -21.72
C MET A 82 3.63 -3.64 -22.75
N VAL A 83 4.81 -3.02 -22.73
CA VAL A 83 5.20 -1.96 -23.69
C VAL A 83 5.20 -2.49 -25.11
N ASP A 84 5.76 -3.68 -25.36
CA ASP A 84 5.80 -4.31 -26.68
C ASP A 84 4.39 -4.59 -27.23
N SER A 85 3.48 -5.10 -26.38
CA SER A 85 2.09 -5.35 -26.76
C SER A 85 1.36 -4.06 -27.16
N LEU A 86 1.54 -2.99 -26.40
CA LEU A 86 0.94 -1.69 -26.68
C LEU A 86 1.54 -1.01 -27.93
N THR A 87 2.85 -1.10 -28.11
CA THR A 87 3.52 -0.55 -29.30
C THR A 87 3.10 -1.32 -30.55
N SER A 88 2.96 -2.65 -30.47
CA SER A 88 2.45 -3.48 -31.55
C SER A 88 1.02 -3.08 -31.94
N LEU A 89 0.16 -2.87 -30.94
CA LEU A 89 -1.21 -2.40 -31.15
C LEU A 89 -1.23 -1.01 -31.82
N GLY A 90 -0.43 -0.05 -31.36
CA GLY A 90 -0.28 1.26 -31.96
C GLY A 90 0.17 1.20 -33.42
N SER A 91 1.14 0.32 -33.72
CA SER A 91 1.64 0.11 -35.08
C SER A 91 0.58 -0.42 -36.03
N GLN A 92 -0.37 -1.21 -35.54
CA GLN A 92 -1.50 -1.71 -36.31
C GLN A 92 -2.54 -0.62 -36.59
N MET A 93 -2.73 0.33 -35.68
CA MET A 93 -3.65 1.46 -35.82
C MET A 93 -3.09 2.57 -36.71
N GLY A 94 -1.78 2.82 -36.66
CA GLY A 94 -1.07 3.87 -37.36
C GLY A 94 -0.77 3.60 -38.84
N GLY A 95 -1.31 2.54 -39.42
CA GLY A 95 -1.04 2.14 -40.79
C GLY A 95 -1.10 3.28 -41.78
N GLY A 96 0.03 3.54 -42.45
CA GLY A 96 0.15 4.64 -43.40
C GLY A 96 -0.96 4.61 -44.45
N SER A 97 -1.42 5.79 -44.88
CA SER A 97 -2.40 5.97 -45.92
C SER A 97 -1.98 5.18 -47.17
N ILE A 98 -2.64 4.03 -47.42
CA ILE A 98 -2.48 3.31 -48.66
C ILE A 98 -3.34 4.04 -49.70
N PRO A 99 -2.75 4.70 -50.71
CA PRO A 99 -3.54 5.25 -51.79
C PRO A 99 -4.25 4.09 -52.51
N ILE A 100 -5.57 4.06 -52.44
CA ILE A 100 -6.37 3.06 -53.14
C ILE A 100 -6.27 3.37 -54.63
N LYS A 101 -5.29 2.77 -55.32
CA LYS A 101 -5.26 2.79 -56.78
C LYS A 101 -6.43 1.93 -57.29
N ARG A 102 -7.39 2.59 -57.97
CA ARG A 102 -8.48 1.91 -58.70
C ARG A 102 -7.93 1.03 -59.78
N ASN A 103 -7.46 -0.17 -59.45
CA ASN A 103 -7.29 -1.23 -60.42
C ASN A 103 -8.33 -2.32 -60.14
N ARG A 104 -9.27 -2.45 -61.05
CA ARG A 104 -10.36 -3.43 -61.09
C ARG A 104 -9.91 -4.88 -61.30
N ALA A 105 -8.68 -5.22 -61.03
CA ALA A 105 -8.18 -6.59 -61.20
C ALA A 105 -7.41 -7.02 -59.93
N ASN A 106 -8.03 -7.91 -59.17
CA ASN A 106 -7.41 -8.88 -58.25
C ASN A 106 -6.18 -8.41 -57.45
N THR A 107 -6.37 -7.66 -56.35
CA THR A 107 -5.41 -7.73 -55.26
C THR A 107 -6.16 -7.77 -53.93
N ARG A 108 -6.69 -8.94 -53.59
CA ARG A 108 -7.11 -9.36 -52.25
C ARG A 108 -5.84 -9.62 -51.43
N ASN A 109 -5.19 -8.60 -50.91
CA ASN A 109 -3.97 -8.77 -50.13
C ASN A 109 -3.83 -7.67 -49.09
N ALA A 110 -4.60 -7.79 -48.01
CA ALA A 110 -4.36 -7.00 -46.82
C ALA A 110 -2.94 -7.30 -46.31
N SER A 111 -2.08 -6.28 -46.22
CA SER A 111 -0.73 -6.37 -45.66
C SER A 111 -0.65 -5.91 -44.20
N ASN A 112 -1.73 -5.32 -43.69
CA ASN A 112 -1.88 -4.87 -42.33
C ASN A 112 -3.37 -4.78 -41.97
N LEU A 113 -3.66 -4.45 -40.71
CA LEU A 113 -5.02 -4.36 -40.19
C LEU A 113 -5.88 -3.32 -40.93
N THR A 114 -5.34 -2.14 -41.21
CA THR A 114 -6.04 -1.07 -41.94
C THR A 114 -6.43 -1.54 -43.34
N GLY A 115 -5.53 -2.30 -44.02
CA GLY A 115 -5.81 -2.93 -45.32
C GLY A 115 -6.93 -3.96 -45.23
N ALA A 116 -6.95 -4.78 -44.17
CA ALA A 116 -8.00 -5.78 -43.95
C ALA A 116 -9.38 -5.11 -43.69
N ILE A 117 -9.42 -4.05 -42.92
CA ILE A 117 -10.64 -3.27 -42.68
C ILE A 117 -11.12 -2.61 -43.99
N THR A 118 -10.20 -2.03 -44.79
CA THR A 118 -10.51 -1.43 -46.09
C THR A 118 -11.14 -2.45 -47.04
N GLU A 119 -10.53 -3.62 -47.17
CA GLU A 119 -11.01 -4.72 -48.00
C GLU A 119 -12.39 -5.23 -47.52
N ALA A 120 -12.56 -5.38 -46.21
CA ALA A 120 -13.84 -5.82 -45.62
C ALA A 120 -14.97 -4.82 -45.89
N LEU A 121 -14.72 -3.52 -45.78
CA LEU A 121 -15.69 -2.47 -46.11
C LEU A 121 -16.08 -2.48 -47.60
N GLN A 122 -15.10 -2.63 -48.50
CA GLN A 122 -15.36 -2.75 -49.92
C GLN A 122 -16.17 -4.01 -50.28
N ASN A 123 -15.82 -5.13 -49.68
CA ASN A 123 -16.56 -6.38 -49.85
C ASN A 123 -17.99 -6.31 -49.30
N SER A 124 -18.22 -5.47 -48.27
CA SER A 124 -19.55 -5.16 -47.73
C SER A 124 -20.33 -4.12 -48.57
N GLY A 125 -19.82 -3.73 -49.72
CA GLY A 125 -20.48 -2.83 -50.65
C GLY A 125 -20.27 -1.32 -50.36
N ALA A 126 -19.38 -0.96 -49.44
CA ALA A 126 -19.05 0.43 -49.22
C ALA A 126 -18.28 1.03 -50.41
N GLN A 127 -18.54 2.30 -50.71
CA GLN A 127 -17.91 3.03 -51.80
C GLN A 127 -17.10 4.21 -51.29
N GLY A 128 -15.84 4.30 -51.69
CA GLY A 128 -14.95 5.37 -51.25
C GLY A 128 -13.56 5.21 -51.85
N ASN A 129 -12.74 6.27 -51.75
CA ASN A 129 -11.36 6.28 -52.25
C ASN A 129 -10.32 6.10 -51.13
N ASP A 130 -10.76 6.16 -49.87
CA ASP A 130 -9.96 6.00 -48.65
C ASP A 130 -10.77 5.33 -47.54
N LEU A 131 -10.12 4.94 -46.47
CA LEU A 131 -10.76 4.24 -45.35
C LEU A 131 -11.89 5.09 -44.70
N GLU A 132 -11.71 6.41 -44.61
CA GLU A 132 -12.70 7.30 -44.00
C GLU A 132 -13.98 7.37 -44.85
N SER A 133 -13.84 7.57 -46.16
CA SER A 133 -15.00 7.61 -47.08
C SER A 133 -15.72 6.26 -47.15
N LEU A 134 -14.98 5.13 -47.13
CA LEU A 134 -15.56 3.79 -47.04
C LEU A 134 -16.32 3.59 -45.73
N TRP A 135 -15.76 4.00 -44.61
CA TRP A 135 -16.41 3.87 -43.30
C TRP A 135 -17.70 4.69 -43.22
N LYS A 136 -17.66 5.96 -43.68
CA LYS A 136 -18.83 6.82 -43.73
C LYS A 136 -19.94 6.25 -44.64
N ASP A 137 -19.59 5.74 -45.80
CA ASP A 137 -20.55 5.12 -46.71
C ASP A 137 -21.16 3.84 -46.10
N TYR A 138 -20.33 3.04 -45.42
CA TYR A 138 -20.79 1.83 -44.72
C TYR A 138 -21.76 2.18 -43.62
N GLN A 139 -21.46 3.16 -42.76
CA GLN A 139 -22.35 3.64 -41.70
C GLN A 139 -23.68 4.16 -42.26
N ASN A 140 -23.66 4.92 -43.37
CA ASN A 140 -24.86 5.44 -44.00
C ASN A 140 -25.75 4.32 -44.56
N LYS A 141 -25.18 3.21 -45.01
CA LYS A 141 -25.91 2.04 -45.53
C LYS A 141 -26.45 1.14 -44.41
N HIS A 142 -25.89 1.23 -43.20
CA HIS A 142 -26.26 0.40 -42.06
C HIS A 142 -26.58 1.27 -40.82
N PRO A 143 -27.54 2.21 -40.90
CA PRO A 143 -27.85 3.12 -39.79
C PRO A 143 -28.42 2.34 -38.59
N GLY A 144 -27.90 2.62 -37.40
CA GLY A 144 -28.35 1.99 -36.15
C GLY A 144 -27.90 0.53 -35.95
N SER A 145 -27.02 0.01 -36.81
CA SER A 145 -26.38 -1.28 -36.63
C SER A 145 -25.24 -1.18 -35.59
N ASP A 146 -25.01 -2.26 -34.85
CA ASP A 146 -23.82 -2.43 -34.00
C ASP A 146 -22.56 -2.78 -34.81
N HIS A 147 -22.72 -2.89 -36.13
CA HIS A 147 -21.65 -3.22 -37.08
C HIS A 147 -20.91 -4.53 -36.80
N SER A 148 -21.46 -5.44 -36.02
CA SER A 148 -20.85 -6.72 -35.63
C SER A 148 -20.52 -7.63 -36.81
N GLN A 149 -21.26 -7.50 -37.94
CA GLN A 149 -21.02 -8.23 -39.17
C GLN A 149 -19.67 -7.86 -39.80
N LEU A 150 -19.15 -6.67 -39.51
CA LEU A 150 -17.84 -6.23 -40.05
C LEU A 150 -16.69 -7.09 -39.49
N ALA A 151 -16.80 -7.59 -38.26
CA ALA A 151 -15.79 -8.50 -37.71
C ALA A 151 -15.57 -9.73 -38.59
N GLY A 152 -16.66 -10.40 -39.01
CA GLY A 152 -16.57 -11.56 -39.90
C GLY A 152 -16.03 -11.23 -41.27
N ALA A 153 -16.36 -10.04 -41.81
CA ALA A 153 -15.81 -9.59 -43.09
C ALA A 153 -14.29 -9.30 -43.03
N ILE A 154 -13.82 -8.71 -41.92
CA ILE A 154 -12.39 -8.47 -41.67
C ILE A 154 -11.65 -9.79 -41.49
N GLN A 155 -12.18 -10.73 -40.70
CA GLN A 155 -11.59 -12.07 -40.55
C GLN A 155 -11.49 -12.79 -41.89
N GLY A 156 -12.49 -12.65 -42.74
CA GLY A 156 -12.45 -13.17 -44.13
C GLY A 156 -11.32 -12.55 -44.97
N ALA A 157 -11.16 -11.22 -44.92
CA ALA A 157 -10.07 -10.51 -45.60
C ALA A 157 -8.68 -10.92 -45.08
N VAL A 158 -8.53 -11.04 -43.75
CA VAL A 158 -7.30 -11.49 -43.07
C VAL A 158 -6.93 -12.92 -43.51
N ASN A 159 -7.87 -13.86 -43.43
CA ASN A 159 -7.62 -15.27 -43.73
C ASN A 159 -7.26 -15.50 -45.20
N ASN A 160 -7.87 -14.71 -46.08
CA ASN A 160 -7.61 -14.79 -47.54
C ASN A 160 -6.32 -14.06 -47.98
N SER A 161 -5.68 -13.29 -47.09
CA SER A 161 -4.44 -12.60 -47.40
C SER A 161 -3.27 -13.59 -47.57
N SER A 162 -2.52 -13.45 -48.65
CA SER A 162 -1.26 -14.15 -48.89
C SER A 162 -0.03 -13.39 -48.38
N GLN A 163 -0.21 -12.15 -47.91
CA GLN A 163 0.89 -11.29 -47.42
C GLN A 163 1.08 -11.34 -45.91
N LEU A 164 0.09 -11.84 -45.17
CA LEU A 164 0.15 -11.97 -43.71
C LEU A 164 0.72 -13.33 -43.32
N THR A 165 1.61 -13.34 -42.33
CA THR A 165 2.04 -14.57 -41.65
C THR A 165 0.88 -15.17 -40.85
N GLN A 166 0.97 -16.46 -40.51
CA GLN A 166 -0.08 -17.09 -39.69
C GLN A 166 -0.26 -16.40 -38.36
N GLU A 167 0.83 -16.00 -37.68
CA GLU A 167 0.82 -15.27 -36.45
C GLU A 167 0.08 -13.91 -36.56
N GLN A 168 0.32 -13.18 -37.65
CA GLN A 168 -0.40 -11.94 -37.95
C GLN A 168 -1.89 -12.17 -38.20
N LYS A 169 -2.24 -13.28 -38.91
CA LYS A 169 -3.64 -13.64 -39.13
C LYS A 169 -4.37 -13.95 -37.84
N ASP A 170 -3.76 -14.73 -36.96
CA ASP A 170 -4.34 -15.08 -35.67
C ASP A 170 -4.57 -13.83 -34.84
N MET A 171 -3.58 -12.94 -34.75
CA MET A 171 -3.67 -11.67 -34.03
C MET A 171 -4.76 -10.73 -34.58
N PHE A 172 -4.87 -10.61 -35.93
CA PHE A 172 -5.87 -9.73 -36.53
C PHE A 172 -7.29 -10.31 -36.44
N ASN A 173 -7.43 -11.64 -36.49
CA ASN A 173 -8.70 -12.31 -36.26
C ASN A 173 -9.20 -12.11 -34.82
N ASP A 174 -8.32 -12.27 -33.85
CA ASP A 174 -8.62 -12.01 -32.44
C ASP A 174 -9.01 -10.53 -32.23
N PHE A 175 -8.26 -9.61 -32.80
CA PHE A 175 -8.55 -8.19 -32.76
C PHE A 175 -9.94 -7.90 -33.36
N ALA A 176 -10.22 -8.36 -34.60
CA ALA A 176 -11.49 -8.09 -35.27
C ALA A 176 -12.70 -8.62 -34.48
N GLY A 177 -12.56 -9.76 -33.81
CA GLY A 177 -13.59 -10.33 -32.94
C GLY A 177 -13.77 -9.60 -31.63
N SER A 178 -12.74 -8.92 -31.15
CA SER A 178 -12.72 -8.23 -29.85
C SER A 178 -13.18 -6.77 -29.91
N VAL A 179 -13.16 -6.14 -31.08
CA VAL A 179 -13.55 -4.73 -31.25
C VAL A 179 -15.06 -4.54 -31.11
N ASP A 180 -15.47 -3.50 -30.41
CA ASP A 180 -16.82 -2.94 -30.49
C ASP A 180 -16.88 -1.97 -31.66
N TRP A 181 -17.38 -2.43 -32.80
CA TRP A 181 -17.42 -1.68 -34.06
C TRP A 181 -18.37 -0.49 -34.02
N SER A 182 -19.25 -0.37 -33.01
CA SER A 182 -20.10 0.80 -32.82
C SER A 182 -19.32 2.06 -32.41
N ASP A 183 -18.18 1.88 -31.71
CA ASP A 183 -17.29 2.96 -31.26
C ASP A 183 -16.08 3.18 -32.18
N PHE A 184 -16.04 2.46 -33.31
CA PHE A 184 -14.94 2.59 -34.28
C PHE A 184 -15.05 3.91 -35.05
N ASP A 185 -13.95 4.66 -35.12
CA ASP A 185 -13.89 5.92 -35.87
C ASP A 185 -12.59 6.08 -36.64
N VAL A 186 -12.68 6.78 -37.76
CA VAL A 186 -11.58 6.98 -38.72
C VAL A 186 -11.54 8.41 -39.20
N ASN A 187 -10.37 9.03 -39.18
CA ASN A 187 -10.15 10.36 -39.74
C ASN A 187 -8.79 10.42 -40.45
N GLY A 188 -8.76 11.07 -41.64
CA GLY A 188 -7.54 11.19 -42.45
C GLY A 188 -6.91 9.84 -42.84
N GLY A 189 -7.72 8.78 -42.99
CA GLY A 189 -7.26 7.43 -43.35
C GLY A 189 -6.63 6.66 -42.19
N LYS A 190 -6.67 7.17 -40.98
CA LYS A 190 -6.16 6.51 -39.76
C LYS A 190 -7.30 6.19 -38.80
N ILE A 191 -7.16 5.11 -38.05
CA ILE A 191 -8.08 4.77 -36.95
C ILE A 191 -7.85 5.79 -35.81
N THR A 192 -8.89 6.53 -35.45
CA THR A 192 -8.83 7.57 -34.43
C THR A 192 -9.46 7.16 -33.10
N SER A 193 -10.39 6.22 -33.14
CA SER A 193 -11.01 5.64 -31.95
C SER A 193 -11.45 4.21 -32.19
N LEU A 194 -11.28 3.35 -31.19
CA LEU A 194 -11.90 2.03 -31.14
C LEU A 194 -12.03 1.57 -29.69
N THR A 195 -13.01 0.71 -29.45
CA THR A 195 -13.17 0.03 -28.14
C THR A 195 -12.97 -1.47 -28.33
N ILE A 196 -12.15 -2.07 -27.47
CA ILE A 196 -11.89 -3.51 -27.39
C ILE A 196 -12.64 -4.06 -26.18
N LYS A 197 -13.46 -5.09 -26.37
CA LYS A 197 -14.22 -5.74 -25.30
C LYS A 197 -13.28 -6.44 -24.33
N SER A 198 -13.51 -6.26 -23.03
CA SER A 198 -12.73 -6.94 -22.00
C SER A 198 -12.92 -8.46 -22.05
N GLY A 199 -11.85 -9.23 -21.83
CA GLY A 199 -11.87 -10.69 -21.85
C GLY A 199 -11.85 -11.31 -23.26
N SER A 200 -11.75 -10.49 -24.32
CA SER A 200 -11.76 -10.95 -25.71
C SER A 200 -10.39 -10.99 -26.37
N ASN A 201 -9.36 -10.40 -25.75
CA ASN A 201 -7.98 -10.38 -26.25
C ASN A 201 -6.99 -10.65 -25.11
N GLY A 202 -6.49 -11.87 -25.00
CA GLY A 202 -5.67 -12.32 -23.89
C GLY A 202 -4.34 -11.55 -23.72
N ALA A 203 -3.72 -11.08 -24.81
CA ALA A 203 -2.48 -10.31 -24.74
C ALA A 203 -2.74 -8.89 -24.20
N LEU A 204 -3.81 -8.24 -24.66
CA LEU A 204 -4.20 -6.92 -24.18
C LEU A 204 -4.72 -6.98 -22.75
N ASP A 205 -5.55 -7.98 -22.42
CA ASP A 205 -6.04 -8.19 -21.05
C ASP A 205 -4.88 -8.41 -20.07
N ALA A 206 -3.84 -9.16 -20.47
CA ALA A 206 -2.62 -9.33 -19.67
C ALA A 206 -1.86 -8.01 -19.49
N ALA A 207 -1.67 -7.24 -20.56
CA ALA A 207 -1.00 -5.94 -20.51
C ALA A 207 -1.77 -4.93 -19.62
N MET A 208 -3.10 -4.96 -19.70
CA MET A 208 -3.95 -4.11 -18.87
C MET A 208 -3.90 -4.51 -17.39
N LYS A 209 -3.87 -5.80 -17.09
CA LYS A 209 -3.68 -6.29 -15.72
C LYS A 209 -2.32 -5.86 -15.15
N ASP A 210 -1.27 -5.92 -15.95
CA ASP A 210 0.06 -5.46 -15.56
C ASP A 210 0.07 -3.95 -15.29
N LEU A 211 -0.63 -3.17 -16.11
CA LEU A 211 -0.78 -1.73 -15.93
C LEU A 211 -1.57 -1.38 -14.66
N ASP A 212 -2.71 -2.04 -14.44
CA ASP A 212 -3.50 -1.84 -13.21
C ASP A 212 -2.66 -2.17 -11.98
N THR A 213 -1.87 -3.23 -12.05
CA THR A 213 -0.91 -3.62 -11.01
C THR A 213 0.14 -2.53 -10.78
N LEU A 214 0.71 -1.97 -11.83
CA LEU A 214 1.68 -0.86 -11.73
C LEU A 214 1.03 0.39 -11.10
N PHE A 215 -0.18 0.75 -11.52
CA PHE A 215 -0.91 1.88 -10.94
C PHE A 215 -1.22 1.65 -9.46
N GLU A 216 -1.63 0.46 -9.08
CA GLU A 216 -1.90 0.10 -7.69
C GLU A 216 -0.64 0.21 -6.83
N VAL A 217 0.49 -0.29 -7.35
CA VAL A 217 1.79 -0.17 -6.69
C VAL A 217 2.21 1.30 -6.56
N LEU A 218 2.17 2.09 -7.62
CA LEU A 218 2.55 3.50 -7.57
C LEU A 218 1.66 4.35 -6.64
N LYS A 219 0.41 3.96 -6.47
CA LYS A 219 -0.53 4.63 -5.56
C LYS A 219 -0.26 4.30 -4.11
N ASN A 220 0.00 3.03 -3.81
CA ASN A 220 0.05 2.56 -2.43
C ASN A 220 1.01 1.38 -2.30
N ASN A 221 2.18 1.64 -1.77
CA ASN A 221 3.21 0.62 -1.58
C ASN A 221 4.12 0.95 -0.41
N ASN A 222 4.74 -0.07 0.16
CA ASN A 222 5.73 0.07 1.20
C ASN A 222 6.47 -1.26 1.42
N MET A 223 7.76 -1.18 1.72
CA MET A 223 8.54 -2.27 2.29
C MET A 223 9.41 -1.71 3.39
N ASN A 224 9.15 -2.13 4.63
CA ASN A 224 9.83 -1.64 5.82
C ASN A 224 10.48 -2.76 6.61
N VAL A 225 11.69 -2.51 7.07
CA VAL A 225 12.28 -3.18 8.22
C VAL A 225 11.95 -2.33 9.45
N ILE A 226 11.39 -2.96 10.47
CA ILE A 226 10.96 -2.31 11.71
C ILE A 226 11.78 -2.90 12.84
N SER A 227 12.46 -2.04 13.59
CA SER A 227 13.12 -2.42 14.85
C SER A 227 12.44 -1.68 15.99
N GLN A 228 12.08 -2.42 17.03
CA GLN A 228 11.47 -1.84 18.22
C GLN A 228 12.15 -2.38 19.46
N SER A 229 12.65 -1.48 20.30
CA SER A 229 13.29 -1.83 21.56
C SER A 229 12.81 -0.93 22.69
N GLY A 230 12.86 -1.42 23.90
CA GLY A 230 12.46 -0.61 25.03
C GLY A 230 12.90 -1.18 26.37
N ILE A 231 13.05 -0.25 27.31
CA ILE A 231 13.24 -0.53 28.73
C ILE A 231 12.21 0.29 29.48
N VAL A 232 11.59 -0.33 30.48
CA VAL A 232 10.61 0.32 31.35
C VAL A 232 10.88 -0.02 32.80
N PHE A 233 10.74 0.97 33.66
CA PHE A 233 10.83 0.82 35.09
C PHE A 233 9.55 1.37 35.73
N GLN A 234 8.82 0.52 36.45
CA GLN A 234 7.60 0.87 37.19
C GLN A 234 7.87 0.90 38.68
N LEU A 235 7.57 2.02 39.28
CA LEU A 235 7.56 2.21 40.73
C LEU A 235 6.13 2.12 41.24
N SER A 236 5.82 1.01 41.86
CA SER A 236 4.49 0.80 42.48
C SER A 236 4.64 -0.16 43.62
N ASN A 237 4.00 0.13 44.72
CA ASN A 237 3.73 -0.79 45.82
C ASN A 237 2.40 -0.42 46.48
N LYS A 238 1.86 -1.27 47.33
CA LYS A 238 0.55 -1.09 47.93
C LYS A 238 0.43 0.26 48.67
N THR A 239 1.43 0.62 49.47
CA THR A 239 1.44 1.88 50.25
C THR A 239 1.51 3.11 49.33
N LEU A 240 2.35 3.08 48.30
CA LEU A 240 2.44 4.18 47.31
C LEU A 240 1.13 4.33 46.53
N GLN A 241 0.52 3.25 46.10
CA GLN A 241 -0.73 3.27 45.35
C GLN A 241 -1.88 3.90 46.17
N GLU A 242 -2.02 3.51 47.42
CA GLU A 242 -3.09 4.00 48.31
C GLU A 242 -2.90 5.48 48.65
N SER A 243 -1.66 5.98 48.75
CA SER A 243 -1.37 7.33 49.19
C SER A 243 -1.09 8.33 48.07
N PHE A 244 -0.47 7.88 46.99
CA PHE A 244 0.06 8.79 45.97
C PHE A 244 -0.24 8.33 44.54
N GLY A 245 -0.45 7.05 44.30
CA GLY A 245 -0.57 6.46 42.95
C GLY A 245 0.70 5.71 42.49
N SER A 246 0.82 5.47 41.21
CA SER A 246 1.93 4.71 40.61
C SER A 246 2.66 5.54 39.58
N LEU A 247 3.98 5.39 39.55
CA LEU A 247 4.87 6.08 38.62
C LEU A 247 5.60 5.06 37.74
N ALA A 248 5.90 5.43 36.50
CA ALA A 248 6.79 4.68 35.64
C ALA A 248 7.58 5.61 34.71
N ILE A 249 8.78 5.18 34.38
CA ILE A 249 9.62 5.80 33.35
C ILE A 249 10.07 4.75 32.36
N GLY A 250 10.24 5.12 31.11
CA GLY A 250 10.72 4.22 30.07
C GLY A 250 11.59 4.92 29.05
N ILE A 251 12.24 4.11 28.23
CA ILE A 251 12.88 4.54 26.98
C ILE A 251 12.41 3.55 25.93
N PHE A 252 11.68 4.04 24.95
CA PHE A 252 11.20 3.23 23.83
C PHE A 252 11.80 3.75 22.53
N ASN A 253 12.28 2.86 21.71
CA ASN A 253 12.84 3.19 20.41
C ASN A 253 12.12 2.40 19.32
N THR A 254 11.69 3.10 18.29
CA THR A 254 11.11 2.50 17.08
C THR A 254 11.86 3.04 15.87
N THR A 255 12.48 2.17 15.11
CA THR A 255 13.12 2.48 13.82
C THR A 255 12.32 1.83 12.71
N GLN A 256 11.94 2.60 11.71
CA GLN A 256 11.37 2.12 10.46
C GLN A 256 12.29 2.56 9.32
N ALA A 257 12.81 1.60 8.58
CA ALA A 257 13.63 1.87 7.40
C ALA A 257 13.05 1.13 6.21
N GLY A 258 12.87 1.82 5.08
CA GLY A 258 12.18 1.19 3.97
C GLY A 258 12.30 1.92 2.64
N VAL A 259 11.61 1.34 1.66
CA VAL A 259 11.53 1.81 0.29
C VAL A 259 10.06 1.98 -0.09
N SER A 260 9.77 3.07 -0.79
CA SER A 260 8.47 3.35 -1.38
C SER A 260 8.63 3.84 -2.82
N LEU A 261 7.69 3.48 -3.69
CA LEU A 261 7.56 4.07 -5.02
C LEU A 261 6.52 5.18 -4.97
N VAL A 262 6.85 6.32 -5.54
CA VAL A 262 5.98 7.50 -5.56
C VAL A 262 5.62 7.83 -6.99
N GLY A 263 4.34 7.65 -7.34
CA GLY A 263 3.82 8.01 -8.65
C GLY A 263 3.53 9.51 -8.77
N ASP A 264 3.84 10.11 -9.91
CA ASP A 264 3.34 11.45 -10.24
C ASP A 264 1.90 11.34 -10.76
N LYS A 265 0.95 11.96 -10.05
CA LYS A 265 -0.49 11.96 -10.38
C LYS A 265 -0.80 12.46 -11.79
N ASN A 266 -0.01 13.39 -12.27
CA ASN A 266 -0.21 14.00 -13.57
C ASN A 266 0.32 13.15 -14.72
N ARG A 267 1.12 12.11 -14.42
CA ARG A 267 1.78 11.25 -15.40
C ARG A 267 1.37 9.79 -15.28
N MET A 268 0.08 9.57 -15.08
CA MET A 268 -0.51 8.24 -14.91
C MET A 268 -1.41 7.84 -16.09
N LYS A 269 -1.41 8.59 -17.20
CA LYS A 269 -2.13 8.18 -18.40
C LYS A 269 -1.36 7.13 -19.17
N LEU A 270 -2.06 6.14 -19.70
CA LEU A 270 -1.48 5.20 -20.63
C LEU A 270 -1.55 5.76 -22.05
N ILE A 271 -0.49 6.43 -22.45
CA ILE A 271 -0.32 6.93 -23.81
C ILE A 271 0.91 6.25 -24.40
N PHE A 272 0.77 5.67 -25.60
CA PHE A 272 1.83 4.96 -26.31
C PHE A 272 1.95 5.47 -27.74
N GLY A 273 3.14 5.32 -28.32
CA GLY A 273 3.43 5.71 -29.68
C GLY A 273 3.34 4.54 -30.67
N ASP A 274 3.09 4.84 -31.92
CA ASP A 274 3.28 3.92 -33.03
C ASP A 274 4.61 4.18 -33.77
N VAL A 275 5.00 3.25 -34.64
CA VAL A 275 6.23 3.36 -35.44
C VAL A 275 6.18 4.47 -36.52
N SER A 276 5.00 5.04 -36.80
CA SER A 276 4.78 6.11 -37.76
C SER A 276 4.68 7.50 -37.13
N GLY A 277 4.90 7.61 -35.81
CA GLY A 277 4.85 8.85 -35.06
C GLY A 277 3.45 9.26 -34.62
N GLY A 278 2.46 8.39 -34.64
CA GLY A 278 1.15 8.56 -34.02
C GLY A 278 1.19 8.26 -32.53
N PHE A 279 0.28 8.87 -31.77
CA PHE A 279 0.13 8.63 -30.34
C PHE A 279 -1.32 8.29 -30.02
N TYR A 280 -1.50 7.36 -29.07
CA TYR A 280 -2.81 6.83 -28.67
C TYR A 280 -2.91 6.78 -27.16
N GLU A 281 -4.04 7.27 -26.61
CA GLU A 281 -4.39 7.12 -25.21
C GLU A 281 -5.32 5.92 -25.04
N LEU A 282 -4.99 5.01 -24.13
CA LEU A 282 -5.84 3.91 -23.75
C LEU A 282 -6.50 4.20 -22.41
N THR A 283 -7.82 4.05 -22.38
CA THR A 283 -8.64 4.21 -21.16
C THR A 283 -9.47 2.96 -20.92
N VAL A 284 -9.56 2.56 -19.66
CA VAL A 284 -10.41 1.45 -19.21
C VAL A 284 -11.81 1.96 -18.92
N ASN A 285 -12.82 1.28 -19.43
CA ASN A 285 -14.22 1.54 -19.13
C ASN A 285 -14.97 0.25 -18.75
N LYS A 286 -16.27 0.34 -18.45
CA LYS A 286 -17.07 -0.83 -18.04
C LYS A 286 -17.22 -1.90 -19.11
N SER A 287 -17.11 -1.53 -20.39
CA SER A 287 -17.29 -2.44 -21.54
C SER A 287 -15.96 -2.99 -22.06
N GLY A 288 -14.83 -2.41 -21.68
CA GLY A 288 -13.51 -2.82 -22.15
C GLY A 288 -12.48 -1.69 -22.16
N TYR A 289 -11.72 -1.61 -23.24
CA TYR A 289 -10.59 -0.69 -23.41
C TYR A 289 -10.85 0.24 -24.59
N THR A 290 -10.96 1.53 -24.35
CA THR A 290 -11.09 2.52 -25.42
C THR A 290 -9.74 3.11 -25.75
N ILE A 291 -9.35 3.07 -27.03
CA ILE A 291 -8.11 3.61 -27.56
C ILE A 291 -8.47 4.81 -28.44
N LYS A 292 -7.89 5.96 -28.16
CA LYS A 292 -8.12 7.20 -28.93
C LYS A 292 -6.81 7.82 -29.37
N GLN A 293 -6.78 8.32 -30.59
CA GLN A 293 -5.65 9.11 -31.07
C GLN A 293 -5.47 10.35 -30.20
N THR A 294 -4.22 10.65 -29.86
CA THR A 294 -3.83 11.83 -29.07
C THR A 294 -2.60 12.50 -29.70
N THR A 295 -1.98 13.43 -29.00
CA THR A 295 -0.85 14.20 -29.49
C THR A 295 0.46 13.80 -28.82
N GLN A 296 1.58 14.15 -29.45
CA GLN A 296 2.91 14.01 -28.85
C GLN A 296 3.03 14.86 -27.57
N ASP A 297 2.39 16.01 -27.52
CA ASP A 297 2.40 16.88 -26.33
C ASP A 297 1.70 16.20 -25.14
N GLU A 298 0.56 15.53 -25.39
CA GLU A 298 -0.12 14.74 -24.35
C GLU A 298 0.75 13.56 -23.88
N TYR A 299 1.41 12.84 -24.82
CA TYR A 299 2.35 11.78 -24.50
C TYR A 299 3.49 12.28 -23.62
N ASN A 300 4.18 13.36 -24.03
CA ASN A 300 5.31 13.92 -23.28
C ASN A 300 4.89 14.42 -21.88
N LYS A 301 3.66 14.89 -21.74
CA LYS A 301 3.19 15.54 -20.52
C LYS A 301 2.53 14.60 -19.52
N TYR A 302 1.82 13.56 -19.99
CA TYR A 302 0.96 12.75 -19.13
C TYR A 302 1.22 11.25 -19.19
N SER A 303 2.05 10.76 -20.13
CA SER A 303 2.29 9.32 -20.28
C SER A 303 3.15 8.76 -19.15
N ILE A 304 2.67 7.66 -18.56
CA ILE A 304 3.46 6.87 -17.61
C ILE A 304 4.68 6.23 -18.32
N LEU A 305 4.51 5.79 -19.57
CA LEU A 305 5.59 5.15 -20.33
C LEU A 305 6.72 6.15 -20.60
N GLU A 306 6.38 7.36 -21.04
CA GLU A 306 7.36 8.42 -21.26
C GLU A 306 8.05 8.83 -19.95
N SER A 307 7.30 8.95 -18.87
CA SER A 307 7.84 9.40 -17.59
C SER A 307 8.83 8.41 -16.97
N VAL A 308 8.63 7.10 -17.17
CA VAL A 308 9.58 6.07 -16.75
C VAL A 308 10.81 6.05 -17.68
N ASN A 309 10.60 6.16 -19.00
CA ASN A 309 11.68 6.15 -19.97
C ASN A 309 12.62 7.35 -19.83
N SER A 310 12.07 8.54 -19.65
CA SER A 310 12.86 9.76 -19.46
C SER A 310 13.36 9.97 -18.03
N GLY A 311 12.88 9.17 -17.06
CA GLY A 311 13.32 9.22 -15.67
C GLY A 311 13.12 10.57 -14.99
N ASN A 312 11.95 11.21 -15.18
CA ASN A 312 11.73 12.59 -14.77
C ASN A 312 10.48 12.84 -13.90
N ALA A 313 9.76 11.80 -13.50
CA ALA A 313 8.50 11.97 -12.78
C ALA A 313 8.30 11.05 -11.58
N HIS A 314 8.24 9.75 -11.81
CA HIS A 314 8.06 8.80 -10.71
C HIS A 314 9.35 8.67 -9.92
N LYS A 315 9.24 8.45 -8.61
CA LYS A 315 10.38 8.42 -7.70
C LYS A 315 10.45 7.13 -6.92
N VAL A 316 11.65 6.71 -6.60
CA VAL A 316 11.95 5.74 -5.54
C VAL A 316 12.42 6.54 -4.33
N VAL A 317 11.73 6.36 -3.22
CA VAL A 317 12.09 6.98 -1.94
C VAL A 317 12.66 5.91 -1.03
N THR A 318 13.89 6.11 -0.59
CA THR A 318 14.52 5.34 0.49
C THR A 318 14.54 6.20 1.72
N SER A 319 14.01 5.70 2.81
CA SER A 319 13.91 6.47 4.05
C SER A 319 14.16 5.62 5.29
N ALA A 320 14.62 6.27 6.35
CA ALA A 320 14.61 5.72 7.68
C ALA A 320 14.13 6.78 8.66
N PHE A 321 13.26 6.40 9.57
CA PHE A 321 12.85 7.23 10.69
C PHE A 321 13.05 6.45 11.99
N ASN A 322 13.87 7.02 12.87
CA ASN A 322 14.06 6.52 14.21
C ASN A 322 13.37 7.46 15.20
N LEU A 323 12.50 6.90 16.02
CA LEU A 323 11.79 7.60 17.08
C LEU A 323 12.22 7.03 18.42
N THR A 324 12.82 7.88 19.28
CA THR A 324 13.06 7.58 20.69
C THR A 324 12.06 8.34 21.54
N GLU A 325 11.27 7.62 22.33
CA GLU A 325 10.29 8.17 23.28
C GLU A 325 10.81 7.95 24.71
N ILE A 326 10.77 8.99 25.51
CA ILE A 326 11.12 8.95 26.94
C ILE A 326 9.86 9.35 27.74
N PRO A 327 8.94 8.39 28.00
CA PRO A 327 7.73 8.65 28.77
C PRO A 327 8.00 8.68 30.27
N LEU A 328 7.34 9.61 30.95
CA LEU A 328 7.11 9.62 32.38
C LEU A 328 5.61 9.47 32.60
N GLY A 329 5.20 8.34 33.17
CA GLY A 329 3.80 8.00 33.41
C GLY A 329 3.41 8.08 34.85
N TYR A 330 2.19 8.54 35.09
CA TYR A 330 1.52 8.55 36.39
C TYR A 330 0.12 7.97 36.26
N ALA A 331 -0.29 7.18 37.25
CA ALA A 331 -1.66 6.68 37.35
C ALA A 331 -2.17 6.67 38.78
N TYR A 332 -3.46 6.91 38.90
CA TYR A 332 -4.18 6.85 40.14
C TYR A 332 -5.37 5.90 40.04
N LYS A 333 -5.56 5.09 41.11
CA LYS A 333 -6.64 4.13 41.24
C LYS A 333 -7.69 4.61 42.24
N ILE A 334 -8.94 4.48 41.85
CA ILE A 334 -10.11 4.65 42.71
C ILE A 334 -10.64 3.25 43.00
N ASP A 335 -10.62 2.88 44.28
CA ASP A 335 -11.16 1.60 44.75
C ASP A 335 -12.67 1.72 44.89
N LEU A 336 -13.41 0.81 44.31
CA LEU A 336 -14.88 0.78 44.33
C LEU A 336 -15.41 -0.53 44.96
N GLY A 337 -14.62 -1.17 45.81
CA GLY A 337 -14.91 -2.45 46.46
C GLY A 337 -14.53 -3.62 45.56
N ASP A 338 -15.51 -4.32 44.96
CA ASP A 338 -15.24 -5.43 44.05
C ASP A 338 -14.69 -4.98 42.71
N SER A 339 -14.59 -3.69 42.45
CA SER A 339 -14.10 -3.10 41.22
C SER A 339 -13.10 -1.97 41.49
N GLU A 340 -12.32 -1.64 40.46
CA GLU A 340 -11.38 -0.52 40.48
C GLU A 340 -11.53 0.31 39.22
N PHE A 341 -11.36 1.60 39.32
CA PHE A 341 -11.25 2.50 38.18
C PHE A 341 -9.93 3.25 38.27
N SER A 342 -9.16 3.23 37.18
CA SER A 342 -7.86 3.88 37.11
C SER A 342 -7.80 4.88 35.97
N LEU A 343 -7.18 6.02 36.24
CA LEU A 343 -6.82 7.04 35.26
C LEU A 343 -5.30 7.14 35.20
N GLY A 344 -4.78 7.30 33.99
CA GLY A 344 -3.35 7.42 33.74
C GLY A 344 -3.01 8.48 32.70
N VAL A 345 -1.87 9.11 32.88
CA VAL A 345 -1.29 10.06 31.96
C VAL A 345 0.20 9.74 31.76
N ALA A 346 0.70 9.90 30.55
CA ALA A 346 2.12 9.86 30.28
C ALA A 346 2.53 11.08 29.45
N GLY A 347 3.49 11.86 29.99
CA GLY A 347 4.18 12.90 29.24
C GLY A 347 5.43 12.31 28.59
N LYS A 348 5.66 12.56 27.30
CA LYS A 348 6.76 11.97 26.54
C LYS A 348 7.64 13.05 25.94
N TYR A 349 8.94 13.00 26.20
CA TYR A 349 9.92 13.69 25.37
C TYR A 349 10.29 12.76 24.20
N MET A 350 10.30 13.31 23.00
CA MET A 350 10.45 12.53 21.78
C MET A 350 11.60 13.08 20.92
N LEU A 351 12.48 12.19 20.50
CA LEU A 351 13.59 12.49 19.59
C LEU A 351 13.36 11.74 18.27
N GLY A 352 13.25 12.48 17.19
CA GLY A 352 13.11 11.95 15.83
C GLY A 352 14.42 12.12 15.04
N THR A 353 14.90 11.04 14.43
CA THR A 353 15.99 11.08 13.45
C THR A 353 15.45 10.62 12.12
N SER A 354 15.56 11.46 11.09
CA SER A 354 15.10 11.14 9.74
C SER A 354 16.25 11.08 8.76
N VAL A 355 16.25 10.05 7.93
CA VAL A 355 17.07 9.94 6.73
C VAL A 355 16.13 9.83 5.55
N TYR A 356 16.28 10.68 4.55
CA TYR A 356 15.42 10.73 3.38
C TYR A 356 16.25 10.89 2.13
N ASN A 357 16.00 10.06 1.14
CA ASN A 357 16.61 10.15 -0.17
C ASN A 357 15.58 9.79 -1.24
N GLU A 358 15.47 10.61 -2.26
CA GLU A 358 14.62 10.35 -3.41
C GLU A 358 15.44 10.31 -4.70
N GLN A 359 15.06 9.41 -5.58
CA GLN A 359 15.65 9.27 -6.91
C GLN A 359 14.53 9.06 -7.93
N PHE A 360 14.70 9.61 -9.12
CA PHE A 360 13.76 9.36 -10.19
C PHE A 360 13.81 7.89 -10.64
N LEU A 361 12.64 7.29 -10.82
CA LEU A 361 12.51 5.96 -11.39
C LEU A 361 12.91 6.01 -12.87
N SER A 362 13.96 5.28 -13.22
CA SER A 362 14.47 5.18 -14.59
C SER A 362 14.98 3.78 -14.86
N PRO A 363 15.14 3.37 -16.13
CA PRO A 363 15.69 2.05 -16.48
C PRO A 363 17.09 1.78 -15.92
N ASN A 364 17.87 2.84 -15.63
CA ASN A 364 19.25 2.76 -15.11
C ASN A 364 19.35 3.18 -13.64
N LEU A 365 18.30 2.97 -12.84
CA LEU A 365 18.30 3.35 -11.42
C LEU A 365 19.43 2.67 -10.66
N GLN A 366 20.25 3.48 -9.97
CA GLN A 366 21.30 3.01 -9.06
C GLN A 366 20.99 3.52 -7.65
N PHE A 367 20.86 2.61 -6.70
CA PHE A 367 20.62 2.99 -5.31
C PHE A 367 21.88 3.59 -4.70
N SER A 368 21.77 4.80 -4.14
CA SER A 368 22.85 5.41 -3.37
C SER A 368 23.03 4.66 -2.04
N THR A 369 24.27 4.28 -1.72
CA THR A 369 24.61 3.64 -0.44
C THR A 369 24.95 4.64 0.66
N ASN A 370 25.13 5.92 0.32
CA ASN A 370 25.60 6.97 1.24
C ASN A 370 24.46 7.77 1.91
N PHE A 371 23.23 7.26 1.90
CA PHE A 371 22.07 7.99 2.41
C PHE A 371 22.15 8.29 3.93
N ALA A 372 22.84 7.48 4.72
CA ALA A 372 22.95 7.68 6.17
C ALA A 372 23.67 8.99 6.57
N ASN A 373 24.49 9.56 5.69
CA ASN A 373 25.19 10.82 5.95
C ASN A 373 24.25 12.03 6.00
N ASN A 374 23.02 11.90 5.56
CA ASN A 374 22.01 12.95 5.52
C ASN A 374 21.02 12.86 6.71
N ALA A 375 21.42 12.23 7.82
CA ALA A 375 20.59 12.12 9.00
C ALA A 375 20.29 13.49 9.61
N GLN A 376 19.02 13.77 9.85
CA GLN A 376 18.52 15.00 10.45
C GLN A 376 17.79 14.70 11.75
N PHE A 377 17.87 15.62 12.70
CA PHE A 377 17.37 15.44 14.05
C PHE A 377 16.29 16.49 14.36
N ALA A 378 15.25 16.06 15.03
CA ALA A 378 14.21 16.94 15.55
C ALA A 378 13.69 16.40 16.88
N SER A 379 13.16 17.27 17.73
CA SER A 379 12.52 16.88 18.98
C SER A 379 11.09 17.36 19.02
N SER A 380 10.28 16.67 19.81
CA SER A 380 8.87 17.02 20.05
C SER A 380 8.46 16.56 21.45
N PHE A 381 7.25 16.92 21.84
CA PHE A 381 6.65 16.50 23.09
C PHE A 381 5.28 15.87 22.83
N SER A 382 4.93 14.83 23.58
CA SER A 382 3.63 14.17 23.45
C SER A 382 3.00 13.84 24.77
N VAL A 383 1.68 13.63 24.75
CA VAL A 383 0.87 13.22 25.90
C VAL A 383 0.00 12.03 25.50
N ASP A 384 -0.01 11.01 26.37
CA ASP A 384 -0.93 9.88 26.30
C ASP A 384 -1.87 9.89 27.48
N LEU A 385 -3.15 9.55 27.26
CA LEU A 385 -4.17 9.40 28.29
C LEU A 385 -4.71 7.98 28.28
N GLY A 386 -4.92 7.41 29.45
CA GLY A 386 -5.46 6.08 29.59
C GLY A 386 -6.54 5.98 30.66
N THR A 387 -7.47 5.05 30.47
CA THR A 387 -8.47 4.64 31.46
C THR A 387 -8.50 3.13 31.56
N TYR A 388 -8.79 2.64 32.74
CA TYR A 388 -8.95 1.22 32.99
C TYR A 388 -10.02 0.99 34.06
N TYR A 389 -10.93 0.06 33.81
CA TYR A 389 -11.89 -0.46 34.74
C TYR A 389 -11.66 -1.95 34.96
N GLY A 390 -11.48 -2.37 36.21
CA GLY A 390 -11.28 -3.76 36.61
C GLY A 390 -12.37 -4.24 37.54
N TYR A 391 -12.93 -5.42 37.29
CA TYR A 391 -13.89 -6.10 38.15
C TYR A 391 -13.33 -7.44 38.63
N ASN A 392 -13.25 -7.61 39.96
CA ASN A 392 -12.74 -8.82 40.58
C ASN A 392 -13.81 -9.92 40.53
N LEU A 393 -13.59 -10.96 39.72
CA LEU A 393 -14.47 -12.11 39.61
C LEU A 393 -14.26 -13.09 40.78
N SER A 394 -13.02 -13.15 41.27
CA SER A 394 -12.61 -14.01 42.39
C SER A 394 -11.21 -13.57 42.85
N ASP A 395 -10.72 -14.14 43.93
CA ASP A 395 -9.34 -13.94 44.41
C ASP A 395 -8.25 -14.29 43.40
N SER A 396 -8.61 -14.97 42.33
CA SER A 396 -7.67 -15.47 41.31
C SER A 396 -7.77 -14.79 39.96
N GLY A 397 -8.76 -13.92 39.73
CA GLY A 397 -8.94 -13.30 38.41
C GLY A 397 -9.78 -12.04 38.38
N GLN A 398 -9.39 -11.11 37.52
CA GLN A 398 -10.04 -9.83 37.29
C GLN A 398 -10.37 -9.66 35.80
N LEU A 399 -11.58 -9.25 35.51
CA LEU A 399 -11.99 -8.80 34.18
C LEU A 399 -11.67 -7.31 34.07
N GLY A 400 -10.95 -6.90 33.03
CA GLY A 400 -10.56 -5.52 32.79
C GLY A 400 -11.02 -5.02 31.44
N VAL A 401 -11.37 -3.73 31.39
CA VAL A 401 -11.64 -2.98 30.16
C VAL A 401 -10.75 -1.76 30.18
N GLY A 402 -10.04 -1.51 29.09
CA GLY A 402 -9.13 -0.37 28.96
C GLY A 402 -9.38 0.44 27.70
N PHE A 403 -9.06 1.71 27.77
CA PHE A 403 -9.03 2.60 26.62
C PHE A 403 -7.80 3.51 26.73
N VAL A 404 -7.14 3.74 25.61
CA VAL A 404 -5.99 4.64 25.51
C VAL A 404 -6.11 5.57 24.31
N ALA A 405 -5.73 6.83 24.53
CA ALA A 405 -5.49 7.82 23.49
C ALA A 405 -4.01 8.23 23.57
N LYS A 406 -3.22 7.81 22.59
CA LYS A 406 -1.79 8.17 22.48
C LYS A 406 -1.61 9.36 21.55
N ASN A 407 -0.57 10.16 21.83
CA ASN A 407 -0.14 11.28 21.00
C ASN A 407 -1.26 12.30 20.73
N ILE A 408 -2.07 12.62 21.75
CA ILE A 408 -3.28 13.46 21.63
C ILE A 408 -3.01 14.88 21.11
N ASN A 409 -1.80 15.38 21.25
CA ASN A 409 -1.35 16.70 20.81
C ASN A 409 -0.65 16.70 19.44
N THR A 410 -0.64 15.57 18.71
CA THR A 410 -0.07 15.44 17.37
C THR A 410 1.38 15.92 17.30
N PRO A 411 2.35 15.26 17.99
CA PRO A 411 3.74 15.66 17.98
C PRO A 411 4.29 15.71 16.56
N THR A 412 5.02 16.78 16.24
CA THR A 412 5.50 17.06 14.88
C THR A 412 7.02 17.26 14.89
N PHE A 413 7.69 16.59 13.97
CA PHE A 413 9.13 16.66 13.73
C PHE A 413 9.38 17.38 12.41
N ARG A 414 10.05 18.55 12.48
CA ARG A 414 10.42 19.36 11.32
C ARG A 414 11.89 19.19 11.05
N PHE A 415 12.19 18.83 9.82
CA PHE A 415 13.56 18.64 9.32
C PHE A 415 13.86 19.68 8.24
N ASP A 416 15.14 19.95 8.00
CA ASP A 416 15.55 20.98 7.04
C ASP A 416 15.31 20.53 5.59
N THR A 417 15.65 19.29 5.25
CA THR A 417 15.54 18.75 3.88
C THR A 417 14.63 17.52 3.77
N ALA A 418 14.44 16.77 4.86
CA ALA A 418 13.50 15.66 4.88
C ALA A 418 12.06 16.17 5.10
N PRO A 419 11.04 15.44 4.61
CA PRO A 419 9.65 15.80 4.87
C PRO A 419 9.32 15.84 6.37
N THR A 420 8.43 16.76 6.76
CA THR A 420 7.91 16.86 8.12
C THR A 420 7.12 15.61 8.48
N ILE A 421 7.38 15.04 9.67
CA ILE A 421 6.67 13.89 10.20
C ILE A 421 5.79 14.33 11.38
N SER A 422 4.50 14.07 11.32
CA SER A 422 3.53 14.33 12.38
C SER A 422 2.86 13.04 12.81
N ILE A 423 2.95 12.69 14.10
CA ILE A 423 2.31 11.48 14.62
C ILE A 423 0.89 11.82 15.06
N LYS A 424 -0.10 11.33 14.32
CA LYS A 424 -1.52 11.55 14.62
C LYS A 424 -1.94 10.83 15.91
N PRO A 425 -2.99 11.31 16.60
CA PRO A 425 -3.55 10.60 17.73
C PRO A 425 -3.99 9.18 17.40
N GLN A 426 -3.67 8.24 18.27
CA GLN A 426 -3.99 6.83 18.14
C GLN A 426 -4.93 6.41 19.28
N TYR A 427 -6.00 5.71 18.94
CA TYR A 427 -7.03 5.27 19.87
C TYR A 427 -7.18 3.77 19.83
N ARG A 428 -7.01 3.12 20.99
CA ARG A 428 -7.16 1.66 21.11
C ARG A 428 -8.00 1.32 22.34
N ALA A 429 -8.90 0.36 22.18
CA ALA A 429 -9.69 -0.22 23.26
C ALA A 429 -9.30 -1.68 23.43
N GLY A 430 -9.41 -2.18 24.66
CA GLY A 430 -9.08 -3.56 24.98
C GLY A 430 -9.92 -4.12 26.11
N ILE A 431 -10.04 -5.44 26.13
CA ILE A 431 -10.63 -6.23 27.21
C ILE A 431 -9.69 -7.35 27.58
N ALA A 432 -9.53 -7.64 28.87
CA ALA A 432 -8.69 -8.72 29.33
C ALA A 432 -9.27 -9.41 30.57
N TYR A 433 -9.08 -10.73 30.63
CA TYR A 433 -9.14 -11.47 31.87
C TYR A 433 -7.70 -11.65 32.38
N ASN A 434 -7.40 -11.05 33.51
CA ASN A 434 -6.08 -11.11 34.16
C ASN A 434 -6.14 -12.09 35.34
N GLY A 435 -5.76 -13.34 35.10
CA GLY A 435 -5.72 -14.38 36.13
C GLY A 435 -4.30 -14.75 36.56
N LYS A 436 -4.15 -15.45 37.69
CA LYS A 436 -2.86 -15.87 38.25
C LYS A 436 -2.12 -16.89 37.36
N ARG A 437 -2.86 -17.80 36.72
CA ARG A 437 -2.29 -18.89 35.88
C ARG A 437 -2.71 -18.80 34.42
N PHE A 438 -3.76 -18.05 34.13
CA PHE A 438 -4.34 -17.94 32.81
C PHE A 438 -4.77 -16.49 32.58
N SER A 439 -4.43 -15.92 31.45
CA SER A 439 -4.91 -14.62 31.04
C SER A 439 -5.37 -14.70 29.58
N LEU A 440 -6.42 -13.93 29.28
CA LEU A 440 -6.91 -13.68 27.92
C LEU A 440 -6.92 -12.18 27.69
N ALA A 441 -6.62 -11.77 26.47
CA ALA A 441 -6.73 -10.36 26.11
C ALA A 441 -7.15 -10.21 24.66
N PHE A 442 -7.84 -9.11 24.38
CA PHE A 442 -8.23 -8.69 23.04
C PHE A 442 -8.20 -7.17 22.97
N ASP A 443 -7.57 -6.63 21.93
CA ASP A 443 -7.49 -5.20 21.64
C ASP A 443 -7.97 -4.91 20.22
N ALA A 444 -8.46 -3.68 20.01
CA ALA A 444 -8.83 -3.19 18.69
C ALA A 444 -8.46 -1.70 18.54
N ASP A 445 -7.87 -1.34 17.42
CA ASP A 445 -7.74 0.07 17.02
C ASP A 445 -9.12 0.65 16.70
N VAL A 446 -9.49 1.72 17.40
CA VAL A 446 -10.80 2.37 17.20
C VAL A 446 -10.85 3.11 15.86
N LEU A 447 -9.74 3.71 15.47
CA LEU A 447 -9.57 4.40 14.20
C LEU A 447 -8.35 3.84 13.46
N PRO A 448 -8.33 3.91 12.11
CA PRO A 448 -7.15 3.57 11.35
C PRO A 448 -5.96 4.49 11.69
N ASN A 449 -4.78 3.89 11.83
CA ASN A 449 -3.52 4.58 12.03
C ASN A 449 -2.81 4.75 10.69
N GLU A 450 -2.22 5.91 10.42
CA GLU A 450 -1.36 6.07 9.26
C GLU A 450 -0.04 5.32 9.47
N VAL A 451 0.44 4.68 8.41
CA VAL A 451 1.76 4.02 8.38
C VAL A 451 2.76 4.95 7.71
N LEU A 452 3.99 4.98 8.19
CA LEU A 452 5.05 5.75 7.56
C LEU A 452 5.32 5.20 6.14
N THR A 453 4.89 5.94 5.15
CA THR A 453 5.14 5.67 3.73
C THR A 453 5.18 6.98 2.97
N TYR A 454 5.92 7.00 1.87
CA TYR A 454 5.96 8.15 0.96
C TYR A 454 5.11 7.91 -0.29
N SER A 455 4.34 6.80 -0.32
CA SER A 455 3.44 6.52 -1.44
C SER A 455 2.34 7.58 -1.57
N GLN A 456 1.80 7.70 -2.78
CA GLN A 456 0.95 8.82 -3.19
C GLN A 456 -0.34 9.01 -2.36
N TYR A 457 -0.95 7.92 -1.89
CA TYR A 457 -2.25 7.95 -1.18
C TYR A 457 -2.13 7.62 0.30
N GLY A 458 -0.89 7.46 0.81
CA GLY A 458 -0.66 6.99 2.16
C GLY A 458 -1.00 5.51 2.34
N LEU A 459 -0.68 4.99 3.48
CA LEU A 459 -0.99 3.63 3.90
C LEU A 459 -1.59 3.68 5.30
N TYR A 460 -2.60 2.87 5.54
CA TYR A 460 -3.26 2.78 6.83
C TYR A 460 -3.18 1.37 7.39
N SER A 461 -3.12 1.27 8.71
CA SER A 461 -3.23 0.04 9.48
C SER A 461 -4.36 0.18 10.48
N GLN A 462 -5.15 -0.85 10.69
CA GLN A 462 -6.17 -0.91 11.74
C GLN A 462 -6.16 -2.32 12.33
N MET A 463 -5.43 -2.47 13.42
CA MET A 463 -5.19 -3.77 14.04
C MET A 463 -6.34 -4.18 14.96
N ILE A 464 -6.71 -5.43 14.87
CA ILE A 464 -7.48 -6.16 15.89
C ILE A 464 -6.69 -7.41 16.24
N GLY A 465 -6.68 -7.79 17.51
CA GLY A 465 -5.97 -9.01 17.88
C GLY A 465 -6.16 -9.39 19.33
N GLY A 466 -5.84 -10.62 19.63
CA GLY A 466 -5.95 -11.16 20.97
C GLY A 466 -5.22 -12.49 21.12
N GLY A 467 -5.13 -12.91 22.36
CA GLY A 467 -4.41 -14.14 22.68
C GLY A 467 -4.57 -14.55 24.13
N PHE A 468 -3.86 -15.59 24.46
CA PHE A 468 -3.84 -16.19 25.78
C PHE A 468 -2.42 -16.33 26.32
N LYS A 469 -2.31 -16.37 27.66
CA LYS A 469 -1.11 -16.71 28.41
C LYS A 469 -1.43 -17.79 29.43
N LEU A 470 -0.58 -18.83 29.46
CA LEU A 470 -0.57 -19.88 30.48
C LEU A 470 0.72 -19.77 31.29
N ASP A 471 0.58 -19.57 32.59
CA ASP A 471 1.69 -19.36 33.53
C ASP A 471 1.90 -20.59 34.39
N TYR A 472 3.02 -21.26 34.21
CA TYR A 472 3.45 -22.49 34.92
C TYR A 472 4.63 -22.19 35.85
N ARG A 473 4.55 -21.14 36.66
CA ARG A 473 5.55 -20.77 37.69
C ARG A 473 6.95 -20.42 37.15
N PHE A 474 7.58 -21.25 36.35
CA PHE A 474 8.92 -21.02 35.78
C PHE A 474 8.91 -20.78 34.29
N VAL A 475 7.82 -21.16 33.64
CA VAL A 475 7.63 -20.99 32.19
C VAL A 475 6.24 -20.45 31.96
N ASP A 476 6.12 -19.40 31.17
CA ASP A 476 4.85 -19.02 30.58
C ASP A 476 4.85 -19.27 29.07
N VAL A 477 3.73 -19.75 28.54
CA VAL A 477 3.51 -20.00 27.14
C VAL A 477 2.35 -19.12 26.66
N ARG A 478 2.53 -18.51 25.52
CA ARG A 478 1.58 -17.56 24.95
C ARG A 478 1.30 -17.86 23.50
N GLY A 479 0.07 -17.59 23.08
CA GLY A 479 -0.35 -17.69 21.70
C GLY A 479 -1.45 -16.70 21.40
N GLY A 480 -1.55 -16.30 20.16
CA GLY A 480 -2.56 -15.34 19.74
C GLY A 480 -2.68 -15.22 18.23
N ILE A 481 -3.59 -14.36 17.83
CA ILE A 481 -3.85 -14.02 16.45
C ILE A 481 -4.17 -12.53 16.35
N ALA A 482 -3.68 -11.89 15.31
CA ALA A 482 -4.03 -10.53 14.97
C ALA A 482 -4.44 -10.44 13.49
N TYR A 483 -5.11 -9.37 13.14
CA TYR A 483 -5.50 -9.08 11.76
C TYR A 483 -5.45 -7.57 11.51
N ASP A 484 -4.89 -7.17 10.37
CA ASP A 484 -4.93 -5.79 9.91
C ASP A 484 -6.11 -5.62 8.94
N LEU A 485 -7.11 -4.80 9.32
CA LEU A 485 -8.32 -4.57 8.52
C LEU A 485 -8.06 -3.73 7.26
N ARG A 486 -6.86 -3.20 7.08
CA ARG A 486 -6.50 -2.27 6.00
C ARG A 486 -5.41 -2.81 5.08
N ARG A 487 -4.58 -3.74 5.56
CA ARG A 487 -3.47 -4.32 4.81
C ARG A 487 -3.69 -5.80 4.54
N ASP A 488 -3.23 -6.25 3.40
CA ASP A 488 -3.29 -7.65 2.99
C ASP A 488 -2.06 -8.44 3.53
N THR A 489 -1.97 -8.52 4.86
CA THR A 489 -0.96 -9.35 5.54
C THR A 489 -1.48 -10.75 5.87
N GLY A 490 -2.78 -10.96 5.67
CA GLY A 490 -3.50 -12.13 6.18
C GLY A 490 -3.65 -12.09 7.69
N ALA A 491 -4.03 -13.22 8.27
CA ALA A 491 -3.99 -13.39 9.72
C ALA A 491 -2.52 -13.42 10.19
N ILE A 492 -2.22 -12.73 11.29
CA ILE A 492 -0.90 -12.72 11.91
C ILE A 492 -0.95 -13.69 13.09
N LEU A 493 -0.29 -14.82 12.96
CA LEU A 493 -0.15 -15.81 14.03
C LEU A 493 0.97 -15.37 14.97
N THR A 494 0.73 -15.45 16.27
CA THR A 494 1.67 -15.00 17.29
C THR A 494 1.89 -16.09 18.33
N ALA A 495 3.14 -16.23 18.77
CA ALA A 495 3.53 -17.20 19.81
C ALA A 495 4.66 -16.64 20.67
N GLY A 496 4.77 -17.09 21.90
CA GLY A 496 5.89 -16.73 22.77
C GLY A 496 6.05 -17.64 23.96
N VAL A 497 7.27 -17.60 24.48
CA VAL A 497 7.65 -18.33 25.69
C VAL A 497 8.56 -17.48 26.55
N ASN A 498 8.31 -17.50 27.85
CA ASN A 498 9.17 -16.89 28.85
C ASN A 498 9.68 -17.95 29.82
N ILE A 499 10.98 -17.94 30.06
CA ILE A 499 11.65 -18.87 30.98
C ILE A 499 12.24 -18.06 32.14
N LEU A 500 11.74 -18.28 33.35
CA LEU A 500 12.20 -17.68 34.61
C LEU A 500 12.14 -16.15 34.65
N GLY A 501 11.39 -15.51 33.74
CA GLY A 501 11.39 -14.05 33.59
C GLY A 501 12.64 -13.48 32.88
N LEU A 502 13.68 -14.30 32.69
CA LEU A 502 14.98 -13.88 32.16
C LEU A 502 15.05 -13.93 30.63
N ILE A 503 14.49 -14.98 30.05
CA ILE A 503 14.52 -15.20 28.60
C ILE A 503 13.07 -15.24 28.12
N ASP A 504 12.69 -14.22 27.41
CA ASP A 504 11.37 -14.06 26.83
C ASP A 504 11.52 -13.92 25.31
N ILE A 505 10.94 -14.84 24.56
CA ILE A 505 10.98 -14.86 23.09
C ILE A 505 9.55 -14.77 22.58
N ALA A 506 9.31 -13.94 21.59
CA ALA A 506 8.05 -13.85 20.88
C ALA A 506 8.28 -13.81 19.37
N ALA A 507 7.36 -14.37 18.61
CA ALA A 507 7.36 -14.34 17.15
C ALA A 507 5.96 -14.05 16.62
N GLU A 508 5.89 -13.32 15.52
CA GLU A 508 4.68 -12.97 14.79
C GLU A 508 4.92 -13.25 13.31
N VAL A 509 3.99 -13.92 12.63
CA VAL A 509 4.10 -14.26 11.20
C VAL A 509 2.75 -14.08 10.51
N GLY A 510 2.70 -13.31 9.45
CA GLY A 510 1.53 -13.17 8.57
C GLY A 510 1.31 -14.42 7.72
N THR A 511 0.05 -14.76 7.49
CA THR A 511 -0.32 -15.93 6.68
C THR A 511 -0.32 -15.66 5.17
N THR A 512 -0.23 -14.41 4.74
CA THR A 512 -0.03 -14.09 3.33
C THR A 512 1.45 -14.17 2.98
N TRP A 513 1.77 -15.08 2.05
CA TRP A 513 3.12 -15.34 1.56
C TRP A 513 3.23 -14.92 0.11
N VAL A 514 4.37 -14.39 -0.27
CA VAL A 514 4.64 -13.87 -1.61
C VAL A 514 6.03 -14.29 -2.08
N ASP A 515 6.19 -14.34 -3.39
CA ASP A 515 7.48 -14.62 -4.02
C ASP A 515 8.25 -13.31 -4.24
N TYR A 516 9.50 -13.28 -3.76
CA TYR A 516 10.46 -12.22 -3.99
C TYR A 516 11.61 -12.77 -4.83
N PHE A 517 11.54 -12.65 -6.14
CA PHE A 517 12.60 -13.09 -7.06
C PHE A 517 13.02 -14.55 -6.83
N GLY A 518 12.04 -15.44 -6.66
CA GLY A 518 12.26 -16.86 -6.43
C GLY A 518 12.45 -17.27 -4.96
N THR A 519 12.30 -16.34 -4.02
CA THR A 519 12.31 -16.62 -2.59
C THR A 519 10.96 -16.31 -1.97
N THR A 520 10.28 -17.32 -1.45
CA THR A 520 8.98 -17.14 -0.80
C THR A 520 9.14 -16.64 0.64
N ALA A 521 8.51 -15.54 1.00
CA ALA A 521 8.53 -14.96 2.33
C ALA A 521 7.15 -14.40 2.73
N PRO A 522 6.83 -14.30 4.05
CA PRO A 522 5.59 -13.70 4.50
C PRO A 522 5.61 -12.18 4.30
N LYS A 523 4.46 -11.58 4.05
CA LYS A 523 4.31 -10.11 3.98
C LYS A 523 4.58 -9.40 5.31
N TYR A 524 4.45 -10.11 6.42
CA TYR A 524 4.74 -9.62 7.76
C TYR A 524 5.43 -10.69 8.60
N ALA A 525 6.52 -10.33 9.24
CA ALA A 525 7.19 -11.17 10.24
C ALA A 525 7.86 -10.29 11.29
N ASN A 526 7.85 -10.71 12.56
CA ASN A 526 8.53 -10.03 13.64
C ASN A 526 9.03 -11.05 14.67
N VAL A 527 10.22 -10.85 15.19
CA VAL A 527 10.81 -11.65 16.26
C VAL A 527 11.31 -10.72 17.35
N ARG A 528 11.07 -11.10 18.61
CA ARG A 528 11.46 -10.32 19.78
C ARG A 528 12.13 -11.19 20.83
N VAL A 529 13.11 -10.60 21.48
CA VAL A 529 13.78 -11.15 22.66
C VAL A 529 13.72 -10.12 23.79
N GLY A 530 13.50 -10.57 25.01
CA GLY A 530 13.42 -9.68 26.16
C GLY A 530 13.36 -10.42 27.48
N GLY A 531 12.89 -9.72 28.49
CA GLY A 531 12.67 -10.26 29.81
C GLY A 531 12.03 -9.25 30.74
N SER A 532 11.62 -9.72 31.93
CA SER A 532 11.04 -8.83 32.94
C SER A 532 11.23 -9.40 34.34
N PHE A 533 11.43 -8.50 35.27
CA PHE A 533 11.51 -8.82 36.69
C PHE A 533 10.45 -8.02 37.44
N SER A 534 9.82 -8.65 38.43
CA SER A 534 8.85 -8.02 39.30
C SER A 534 9.09 -8.45 40.75
N TRP A 535 8.97 -7.53 41.69
CA TRP A 535 9.11 -7.78 43.14
C TRP A 535 8.15 -6.95 43.98
#